data_598cadd6ae84235590a339ee59bd649f
#
_entry.id   598cadd6ae84235590a339ee59bd649f
#
_cell.length_a   1.000
_cell.length_b   1.000
_cell.length_c   1.000
_cell.angle_alpha   90.00
_cell.angle_beta   90.00
_cell.angle_gamma   90.00
#
_symmetry.space_group_name_H-M   'P 1'
#
loop_
_entity.id
_entity.type
_entity.pdbx_description
1 polymer ?
#
loop_
_entity_poly.entity_id
_entity_poly.type
_entity_poly.pdbx_seq_one_letter_code
_entity_poly.pdbx_strand_id
1 'polypeptide(L)'
;MASLVASFAKVGGGTLSSRILGFVRDLTIARVFGADAATDAFFVAFKIPNFARRLFAEGAFSMALVPVLNDYRERQGLPALKSFVDDLAGTLAAALLLITALGILAAPLLILAFAPGFGADADQFTLATRLLRLTLPYLFFITLAALAGALLNTYERFGVPAFTPALLNIVLIGCALWPASLLETPILALAWGVLVAGLVQLAFQLPFLARLGLLPRPRFKPRDPGVITVFRRLGPAVLGVSVGQISLLLDTLLASVLVTGSISWLYYSDRLMELPLGLLGVALGTVILPRLSQREAAREPERFSDTLDWALRLALLLGLPAAVGLLVLAEPVMATLFLSSEFGADDVTQAAYSLMAYALGIPAFLAIKVLAPGYYARQDVRTPVRLALIALGVGLALHLLLMAPLGHAGLALATSLTAALNAVLLLHGLRRSGIYRRHPGWTRLFAQTLPAGLGMGLALHWGLGERADWMPADAWTRILELTGWILAGGLVYVTLLLIAGLRLRDLRECR
;
A
#
# COMPACT_ATOMS: atom_id res chain seq x y z
N MET A 1 28.91 10.87 -8.02
CA MET A 1 27.65 10.75 -8.80
C MET A 1 27.37 9.31 -9.26
N ALA A 2 28.32 8.58 -9.87
CA ALA A 2 28.09 7.21 -10.35
C ALA A 2 27.64 6.22 -9.25
N SER A 3 28.16 6.31 -8.01
CA SER A 3 27.76 5.45 -6.89
C SER A 3 26.33 5.70 -6.40
N LEU A 4 25.88 6.95 -6.40
CA LEU A 4 24.51 7.34 -6.02
C LEU A 4 23.49 6.83 -7.05
N VAL A 5 23.78 6.97 -8.34
CA VAL A 5 22.91 6.45 -9.42
C VAL A 5 22.79 4.92 -9.36
N ALA A 6 23.92 4.23 -9.11
CA ALA A 6 23.91 2.78 -8.95
C ALA A 6 23.13 2.32 -7.69
N SER A 7 23.21 3.06 -6.59
CA SER A 7 22.42 2.80 -5.39
C SER A 7 20.93 3.05 -5.63
N PHE A 8 20.58 4.12 -6.33
CA PHE A 8 19.21 4.42 -6.73
C PHE A 8 18.60 3.33 -7.63
N ALA A 9 19.38 2.87 -8.61
CA ALA A 9 18.97 1.78 -9.51
C ALA A 9 18.74 0.46 -8.75
N LYS A 10 19.61 0.13 -7.78
CA LYS A 10 19.45 -1.07 -6.94
C LYS A 10 18.21 -1.00 -6.04
N VAL A 11 17.96 0.12 -5.40
CA VAL A 11 16.78 0.33 -4.55
C VAL A 11 15.51 0.35 -5.39
N GLY A 12 15.51 1.08 -6.51
CA GLY A 12 14.38 1.13 -7.44
C GLY A 12 14.05 -0.24 -8.04
N GLY A 13 15.08 -0.98 -8.47
CA GLY A 13 14.92 -2.34 -9.00
C GLY A 13 14.39 -3.32 -7.96
N GLY A 14 14.90 -3.28 -6.72
CA GLY A 14 14.39 -4.12 -5.62
C GLY A 14 12.93 -3.82 -5.27
N THR A 15 12.57 -2.54 -5.22
CA THR A 15 11.19 -2.11 -4.96
C THR A 15 10.24 -2.53 -6.08
N LEU A 16 10.64 -2.36 -7.34
CA LEU A 16 9.83 -2.76 -8.49
C LEU A 16 9.63 -4.28 -8.52
N SER A 17 10.69 -5.05 -8.32
CA SER A 17 10.64 -6.50 -8.24
C SER A 17 9.70 -6.97 -7.14
N SER A 18 9.76 -6.36 -5.95
CA SER A 18 8.87 -6.68 -4.83
C SER A 18 7.40 -6.37 -5.15
N ARG A 19 7.10 -5.29 -5.87
CA ARG A 19 5.73 -4.94 -6.29
C ARG A 19 5.18 -5.92 -7.31
N ILE A 20 5.97 -6.28 -8.33
CA ILE A 20 5.58 -7.27 -9.35
C ILE A 20 5.33 -8.62 -8.68
N LEU A 21 6.27 -9.09 -7.85
CA LEU A 21 6.12 -10.35 -7.12
C LEU A 21 4.93 -10.31 -6.15
N GLY A 22 4.64 -9.16 -5.54
CA GLY A 22 3.46 -8.98 -4.70
C GLY A 22 2.16 -9.14 -5.49
N PHE A 23 2.11 -8.59 -6.70
CA PHE A 23 0.96 -8.76 -7.59
C PHE A 23 0.81 -10.21 -8.07
N VAL A 24 1.92 -10.87 -8.48
CA VAL A 24 1.92 -12.29 -8.86
C VAL A 24 1.47 -13.18 -7.69
N ARG A 25 1.90 -12.89 -6.46
CA ARG A 25 1.43 -13.59 -5.26
C ARG A 25 -0.08 -13.47 -5.10
N ASP A 26 -0.62 -12.24 -5.17
CA ASP A 26 -2.06 -12.01 -4.99
C ASP A 26 -2.89 -12.71 -6.07
N LEU A 27 -2.38 -12.69 -7.31
CA LEU A 27 -2.95 -13.45 -8.42
C LEU A 27 -2.93 -14.97 -8.16
N THR A 28 -1.80 -15.48 -7.67
CA THR A 28 -1.66 -16.92 -7.36
C THR A 28 -2.62 -17.33 -6.24
N ILE A 29 -2.70 -16.52 -5.16
CA ILE A 29 -3.63 -16.79 -4.04
C ILE A 29 -5.08 -16.81 -4.52
N ALA A 30 -5.50 -15.83 -5.31
CA ALA A 30 -6.86 -15.77 -5.84
C ALA A 30 -7.21 -16.98 -6.71
N ARG A 31 -6.29 -17.40 -7.59
CA ARG A 31 -6.53 -18.53 -8.50
C ARG A 31 -6.53 -19.89 -7.82
N VAL A 32 -5.81 -20.03 -6.71
CA VAL A 32 -5.67 -21.32 -5.99
C VAL A 32 -6.68 -21.46 -4.87
N PHE A 33 -7.05 -20.36 -4.20
CA PHE A 33 -7.90 -20.37 -3.01
C PHE A 33 -9.22 -19.63 -3.18
N GLY A 34 -9.39 -18.83 -4.25
CA GLY A 34 -10.66 -18.12 -4.51
C GLY A 34 -10.93 -16.98 -3.53
N ALA A 35 -12.23 -16.76 -3.26
CA ALA A 35 -12.75 -15.75 -2.33
C ALA A 35 -13.78 -16.36 -1.37
N ASP A 36 -13.40 -17.42 -0.67
CA ASP A 36 -14.22 -18.14 0.28
C ASP A 36 -13.98 -17.73 1.75
N ALA A 37 -14.66 -18.39 2.69
CA ALA A 37 -14.50 -18.16 4.13
C ALA A 37 -13.06 -18.39 4.62
N ALA A 38 -12.34 -19.35 4.03
CA ALA A 38 -10.96 -19.66 4.43
C ALA A 38 -9.98 -18.57 3.95
N THR A 39 -10.19 -18.05 2.75
CA THR A 39 -9.41 -16.95 2.18
C THR A 39 -9.66 -15.65 2.95
N ASP A 40 -10.92 -15.34 3.29
CA ASP A 40 -11.25 -14.21 4.16
C ASP A 40 -10.59 -14.33 5.53
N ALA A 41 -10.63 -15.53 6.15
CA ALA A 41 -9.96 -15.80 7.42
C ALA A 41 -8.44 -15.62 7.34
N PHE A 42 -7.81 -16.03 6.24
CA PHE A 42 -6.39 -15.81 6.00
C PHE A 42 -6.05 -14.33 5.85
N PHE A 43 -6.82 -13.56 5.08
CA PHE A 43 -6.55 -12.13 4.92
C PHE A 43 -6.69 -11.37 6.23
N VAL A 44 -7.67 -11.68 7.08
CA VAL A 44 -7.78 -11.10 8.43
C VAL A 44 -6.56 -11.47 9.26
N ALA A 45 -6.23 -12.76 9.33
CA ALA A 45 -5.10 -13.25 10.12
C ALA A 45 -3.75 -12.69 9.64
N PHE A 46 -3.55 -12.51 8.33
CA PHE A 46 -2.34 -11.92 7.77
C PHE A 46 -2.28 -10.41 7.93
N LYS A 47 -3.42 -9.72 7.92
CA LYS A 47 -3.49 -8.26 8.02
C LYS A 47 -2.94 -7.74 9.36
N ILE A 48 -3.15 -8.48 10.45
CA ILE A 48 -2.71 -8.10 11.80
C ILE A 48 -1.17 -8.04 11.90
N PRO A 49 -0.39 -9.12 11.62
CA PRO A 49 1.06 -9.03 11.64
C PRO A 49 1.63 -8.12 10.56
N ASN A 50 0.96 -8.00 9.41
CA ASN A 50 1.37 -7.08 8.35
C ASN A 50 1.17 -5.60 8.75
N PHE A 51 0.12 -5.28 9.48
CA PHE A 51 -0.06 -3.97 10.10
C PHE A 51 1.09 -3.66 11.08
N ALA A 52 1.41 -4.59 11.97
CA ALA A 52 2.53 -4.43 12.88
C ALA A 52 3.87 -4.28 12.12
N ARG A 53 4.09 -5.02 11.03
CA ARG A 53 5.24 -4.87 10.14
C ARG A 53 5.33 -3.45 9.58
N ARG A 54 4.23 -2.87 9.09
CA ARG A 54 4.21 -1.50 8.56
C ARG A 54 4.54 -0.48 9.65
N LEU A 55 4.08 -0.68 10.88
CA LEU A 55 4.40 0.20 12.01
C LEU A 55 5.88 0.11 12.38
N PHE A 56 6.40 -1.09 12.55
CA PHE A 56 7.75 -1.32 13.09
C PHE A 56 8.83 -1.34 12.01
N ALA A 57 8.60 -1.96 10.86
CA ALA A 57 9.66 -2.20 9.88
C ALA A 57 9.81 -1.09 8.82
N GLU A 58 8.73 -0.41 8.40
CA GLU A 58 8.76 0.49 7.24
C GLU A 58 8.96 1.98 7.57
N GLY A 59 8.70 2.44 8.75
CA GLY A 59 8.75 3.88 9.03
C GLY A 59 9.27 4.24 10.40
N ALA A 60 8.52 3.93 11.46
CA ALA A 60 8.81 4.36 12.81
C ALA A 60 10.16 3.86 13.32
N PHE A 61 10.50 2.59 12.99
CA PHE A 61 11.72 1.96 13.47
C PHE A 61 12.97 2.60 12.86
N SER A 62 12.98 2.82 11.54
CA SER A 62 14.10 3.49 10.87
C SER A 62 14.29 4.93 11.36
N MET A 63 13.21 5.67 11.58
CA MET A 63 13.28 7.04 12.12
C MET A 63 13.83 7.09 13.55
N ALA A 64 13.49 6.12 14.37
CA ALA A 64 13.96 6.05 15.75
C ALA A 64 15.41 5.55 15.87
N LEU A 65 15.79 4.58 15.03
CA LEU A 65 17.01 3.80 15.17
C LEU A 65 18.20 4.39 14.39
N VAL A 66 18.02 4.81 13.11
CA VAL A 66 19.13 5.25 12.25
C VAL A 66 19.92 6.41 12.86
N PRO A 67 19.33 7.45 13.47
CA PRO A 67 20.10 8.51 14.11
C PRO A 67 20.96 8.02 15.29
N VAL A 68 20.45 7.03 16.06
CA VAL A 68 21.20 6.46 17.18
C VAL A 68 22.37 5.62 16.68
N LEU A 69 22.14 4.79 15.66
CA LEU A 69 23.21 3.99 15.05
C LEU A 69 24.33 4.86 14.48
N ASN A 70 23.99 5.95 13.79
CA ASN A 70 24.97 6.88 13.26
C ASN A 70 25.78 7.56 14.36
N ASP A 71 25.13 7.98 15.48
CA ASP A 71 25.83 8.59 16.61
C ASP A 71 26.84 7.62 17.23
N TYR A 72 26.46 6.35 17.47
CA TYR A 72 27.37 5.32 17.96
C TYR A 72 28.52 5.05 16.97
N ARG A 73 28.21 4.95 15.68
CA ARG A 73 29.21 4.71 14.63
C ARG A 73 30.25 5.83 14.53
N GLU A 74 29.79 7.09 14.53
CA GLU A 74 30.65 8.24 14.28
C GLU A 74 31.40 8.69 15.53
N ARG A 75 30.79 8.63 16.73
CA ARG A 75 31.37 9.16 17.95
C ARG A 75 32.05 8.13 18.83
N GLN A 76 31.59 6.87 18.80
CA GLN A 76 32.05 5.85 19.75
C GLN A 76 32.77 4.68 19.08
N GLY A 77 32.71 4.58 17.77
CA GLY A 77 33.40 3.57 16.97
C GLY A 77 32.74 2.20 16.95
N LEU A 78 33.34 1.28 16.20
CA LEU A 78 32.76 -0.05 15.91
C LEU A 78 32.54 -0.93 17.16
N PRO A 79 33.44 -0.99 18.18
CA PRO A 79 33.23 -1.83 19.35
C PRO A 79 32.00 -1.40 20.18
N ALA A 80 31.81 -0.08 20.37
CA ALA A 80 30.67 0.46 21.10
C ALA A 80 29.36 0.25 20.32
N LEU A 81 29.37 0.48 18.99
CA LEU A 81 28.25 0.18 18.13
C LEU A 81 27.86 -1.30 18.21
N LYS A 82 28.86 -2.21 18.16
CA LYS A 82 28.61 -3.66 18.29
C LYS A 82 27.98 -4.04 19.63
N SER A 83 28.48 -3.48 20.73
CA SER A 83 27.90 -3.72 22.06
C SER A 83 26.47 -3.20 22.16
N PHE A 84 26.20 -2.00 21.64
CA PHE A 84 24.86 -1.43 21.55
C PHE A 84 23.90 -2.30 20.72
N VAL A 85 24.36 -2.77 19.56
CA VAL A 85 23.58 -3.67 18.68
C VAL A 85 23.24 -4.99 19.36
N ASP A 86 24.18 -5.57 20.12
CA ASP A 86 23.96 -6.80 20.90
C ASP A 86 22.91 -6.59 22.00
N ASP A 87 23.00 -5.48 22.73
CA ASP A 87 22.10 -5.13 23.84
C ASP A 87 20.70 -4.75 23.29
N LEU A 88 20.63 -4.02 22.18
CA LEU A 88 19.38 -3.70 21.50
C LEU A 88 18.70 -4.94 20.90
N ALA A 89 19.46 -5.77 20.18
CA ALA A 89 18.91 -6.98 19.56
C ALA A 89 18.35 -7.95 20.60
N GLY A 90 19.04 -8.15 21.74
CA GLY A 90 18.56 -9.02 22.80
C GLY A 90 17.33 -8.46 23.52
N THR A 91 17.31 -7.16 23.83
CA THR A 91 16.17 -6.52 24.47
C THR A 91 14.95 -6.47 23.55
N LEU A 92 15.16 -6.13 22.28
CA LEU A 92 14.10 -6.13 21.26
C LEU A 92 13.56 -7.55 21.04
N ALA A 93 14.43 -8.57 20.92
CA ALA A 93 14.00 -9.95 20.78
C ALA A 93 13.16 -10.43 21.96
N ALA A 94 13.57 -10.12 23.21
CA ALA A 94 12.79 -10.47 24.39
C ALA A 94 11.41 -9.77 24.41
N ALA A 95 11.35 -8.48 24.08
CA ALA A 95 10.09 -7.74 23.99
C ALA A 95 9.18 -8.32 22.88
N LEU A 96 9.73 -8.63 21.71
CA LEU A 96 8.98 -9.22 20.61
C LEU A 96 8.47 -10.62 20.90
N LEU A 97 9.28 -11.46 21.59
CA LEU A 97 8.84 -12.77 22.04
C LEU A 97 7.67 -12.67 23.02
N LEU A 98 7.74 -11.73 23.97
CA LEU A 98 6.64 -11.47 24.89
C LEU A 98 5.39 -11.01 24.16
N ILE A 99 5.51 -10.02 23.26
CA ILE A 99 4.38 -9.50 22.46
C ILE A 99 3.78 -10.61 21.59
N THR A 100 4.62 -11.42 20.96
CA THR A 100 4.17 -12.55 20.12
C THR A 100 3.44 -13.60 20.95
N ALA A 101 4.00 -13.99 22.11
CA ALA A 101 3.37 -14.95 23.01
C ALA A 101 2.02 -14.45 23.53
N LEU A 102 1.96 -13.20 23.98
CA LEU A 102 0.70 -12.57 24.41
C LEU A 102 -0.30 -12.48 23.25
N GLY A 103 0.17 -12.14 22.06
CA GLY A 103 -0.67 -12.11 20.85
C GLY A 103 -1.23 -13.49 20.47
N ILE A 104 -0.44 -14.55 20.57
CA ILE A 104 -0.88 -15.93 20.33
C ILE A 104 -1.94 -16.35 21.35
N LEU A 105 -1.76 -16.01 22.63
CA LEU A 105 -2.76 -16.26 23.67
C LEU A 105 -4.03 -15.44 23.45
N ALA A 106 -3.87 -14.17 23.07
CA ALA A 106 -4.97 -13.25 22.81
C ALA A 106 -5.56 -13.38 21.37
N ALA A 107 -5.11 -14.33 20.56
CA ALA A 107 -5.55 -14.46 19.15
C ALA A 107 -7.07 -14.50 19.00
N PRO A 108 -7.87 -15.21 19.81
CA PRO A 108 -9.33 -15.15 19.71
C PRO A 108 -9.90 -13.74 19.93
N LEU A 109 -9.36 -13.00 20.89
CA LEU A 109 -9.78 -11.62 21.19
C LEU A 109 -9.38 -10.67 20.05
N LEU A 110 -8.20 -10.88 19.47
CA LEU A 110 -7.76 -10.09 18.32
C LEU A 110 -8.65 -10.33 17.10
N ILE A 111 -9.03 -11.58 16.81
CA ILE A 111 -9.98 -11.88 15.73
C ILE A 111 -11.31 -11.19 15.97
N LEU A 112 -11.88 -11.27 17.17
CA LEU A 112 -13.13 -10.58 17.51
C LEU A 112 -13.01 -9.06 17.38
N ALA A 113 -11.86 -8.49 17.71
CA ALA A 113 -11.62 -7.05 17.61
C ALA A 113 -11.48 -6.56 16.17
N PHE A 114 -10.84 -7.36 15.29
CA PHE A 114 -10.55 -6.98 13.91
C PHE A 114 -11.54 -7.54 12.87
N ALA A 115 -12.27 -8.59 13.22
CA ALA A 115 -13.29 -9.23 12.38
C ALA A 115 -14.44 -9.76 13.26
N PRO A 116 -15.24 -8.88 13.89
CA PRO A 116 -16.31 -9.29 14.79
C PRO A 116 -17.37 -10.16 14.12
N GLY A 117 -17.58 -10.01 12.79
CA GLY A 117 -18.51 -10.82 12.03
C GLY A 117 -18.20 -12.32 12.05
N PHE A 118 -16.93 -12.69 12.20
CA PHE A 118 -16.54 -14.11 12.29
C PHE A 118 -17.03 -14.79 13.56
N GLY A 119 -17.39 -14.01 14.58
CA GLY A 119 -18.01 -14.57 15.80
C GLY A 119 -19.36 -15.24 15.59
N ALA A 120 -20.02 -14.99 14.45
CA ALA A 120 -21.28 -15.64 14.09
C ALA A 120 -21.07 -17.04 13.47
N ASP A 121 -19.88 -17.34 12.95
CA ASP A 121 -19.50 -18.63 12.36
C ASP A 121 -18.33 -19.23 13.16
N ALA A 122 -18.63 -20.29 13.93
CA ALA A 122 -17.65 -20.93 14.81
C ALA A 122 -16.47 -21.56 14.05
N ASP A 123 -16.71 -22.07 12.85
CA ASP A 123 -15.68 -22.73 12.03
C ASP A 123 -14.74 -21.67 11.45
N GLN A 124 -15.28 -20.60 10.87
CA GLN A 124 -14.48 -19.47 10.35
C GLN A 124 -13.71 -18.76 11.45
N PHE A 125 -14.30 -18.56 12.62
CA PHE A 125 -13.63 -17.98 13.79
C PHE A 125 -12.45 -18.83 14.27
N THR A 126 -12.69 -20.16 14.38
CA THR A 126 -11.65 -21.11 14.81
C THR A 126 -10.51 -21.16 13.81
N LEU A 127 -10.82 -21.20 12.51
CA LEU A 127 -9.83 -21.18 11.44
C LEU A 127 -9.02 -19.86 11.47
N ALA A 128 -9.68 -18.71 11.53
CA ALA A 128 -9.02 -17.41 11.61
C ALA A 128 -8.09 -17.30 12.83
N THR A 129 -8.53 -17.80 13.98
CA THR A 129 -7.72 -17.86 15.20
C THR A 129 -6.49 -18.74 15.02
N ARG A 130 -6.63 -19.93 14.41
CA ARG A 130 -5.53 -20.86 14.10
C ARG A 130 -4.53 -20.22 13.14
N LEU A 131 -5.02 -19.59 12.06
CA LEU A 131 -4.20 -18.86 11.09
C LEU A 131 -3.44 -17.71 11.75
N LEU A 132 -4.10 -16.93 12.62
CA LEU A 132 -3.45 -15.82 13.32
C LEU A 132 -2.34 -16.31 14.24
N ARG A 133 -2.57 -17.38 15.00
CA ARG A 133 -1.52 -17.99 15.87
C ARG A 133 -0.29 -18.41 15.08
N LEU A 134 -0.45 -18.91 13.85
CA LEU A 134 0.65 -19.31 12.97
C LEU A 134 1.36 -18.11 12.32
N THR A 135 0.64 -17.03 12.02
CA THR A 135 1.21 -15.86 11.34
C THR A 135 1.83 -14.85 12.31
N LEU A 136 1.41 -14.78 13.58
CA LEU A 136 1.93 -13.82 14.56
C LEU A 136 3.44 -13.90 14.79
N PRO A 137 4.10 -15.08 14.84
CA PRO A 137 5.54 -15.15 14.99
C PRO A 137 6.33 -14.47 13.85
N TYR A 138 5.72 -14.23 12.70
CA TYR A 138 6.30 -13.41 11.64
C TYR A 138 6.73 -12.03 12.15
N LEU A 139 5.97 -11.43 13.08
CA LEU A 139 6.31 -10.13 13.67
C LEU A 139 7.70 -10.13 14.31
N PHE A 140 8.06 -11.20 15.02
CA PHE A 140 9.38 -11.35 15.61
C PHE A 140 10.48 -11.30 14.57
N PHE A 141 10.38 -12.13 13.52
CA PHE A 141 11.41 -12.23 12.50
C PHE A 141 11.53 -10.97 11.64
N ILE A 142 10.39 -10.38 11.23
CA ILE A 142 10.41 -9.20 10.35
C ILE A 142 10.92 -7.94 11.07
N THR A 143 10.67 -7.80 12.39
CA THR A 143 11.19 -6.66 13.15
C THR A 143 12.70 -6.78 13.36
N LEU A 144 13.21 -7.99 13.60
CA LEU A 144 14.67 -8.24 13.64
C LEU A 144 15.31 -8.06 12.27
N ALA A 145 14.63 -8.44 11.19
CA ALA A 145 15.08 -8.15 9.83
C ALA A 145 15.10 -6.64 9.54
N ALA A 146 14.17 -5.87 10.11
CA ALA A 146 14.19 -4.41 10.01
C ALA A 146 15.39 -3.79 10.78
N LEU A 147 15.75 -4.32 11.95
CA LEU A 147 16.98 -3.94 12.66
C LEU A 147 18.22 -4.23 11.79
N ALA A 148 18.29 -5.43 11.22
CA ALA A 148 19.36 -5.82 10.31
C ALA A 148 19.45 -4.88 9.08
N GLY A 149 18.30 -4.56 8.49
CA GLY A 149 18.20 -3.64 7.36
C GLY A 149 18.63 -2.21 7.72
N ALA A 150 18.27 -1.71 8.89
CA ALA A 150 18.70 -0.39 9.36
C ALA A 150 20.24 -0.33 9.53
N LEU A 151 20.83 -1.39 10.09
CA LEU A 151 22.29 -1.52 10.19
C LEU A 151 22.95 -1.53 8.80
N LEU A 152 22.42 -2.33 7.86
CA LEU A 152 22.94 -2.39 6.50
C LEU A 152 22.83 -1.03 5.78
N ASN A 153 21.74 -0.31 5.98
CA ASN A 153 21.54 1.03 5.42
C ASN A 153 22.54 2.04 6.01
N THR A 154 22.89 1.95 7.29
CA THR A 154 23.92 2.79 7.93
C THR A 154 25.30 2.59 7.28
N TYR A 155 25.55 1.41 6.68
CA TYR A 155 26.78 1.10 5.92
C TYR A 155 26.57 1.16 4.40
N GLU A 156 25.58 1.90 3.93
CA GLU A 156 25.27 2.11 2.50
C GLU A 156 24.99 0.85 1.69
N ARG A 157 24.61 -0.24 2.37
CA ARG A 157 24.24 -1.53 1.76
C ARG A 157 22.74 -1.60 1.48
N PHE A 158 22.19 -0.61 0.77
CA PHE A 158 20.74 -0.43 0.53
C PHE A 158 20.07 -1.56 -0.27
N GLY A 159 20.82 -2.26 -1.14
CA GLY A 159 20.24 -3.28 -2.03
C GLY A 159 19.67 -4.49 -1.29
N VAL A 160 20.30 -4.92 -0.19
CA VAL A 160 19.88 -6.09 0.58
C VAL A 160 18.54 -5.85 1.29
N PRO A 161 18.36 -4.77 2.08
CA PRO A 161 17.06 -4.45 2.67
C PRO A 161 15.98 -4.17 1.62
N ALA A 162 16.32 -3.55 0.48
CA ALA A 162 15.36 -3.27 -0.59
C ALA A 162 14.82 -4.54 -1.28
N PHE A 163 15.60 -5.61 -1.34
CA PHE A 163 15.17 -6.89 -1.91
C PHE A 163 14.43 -7.76 -0.88
N THR A 164 14.66 -7.59 0.41
CA THR A 164 14.08 -8.43 1.48
C THR A 164 12.55 -8.61 1.37
N PRO A 165 11.72 -7.59 1.06
CA PRO A 165 10.27 -7.77 0.92
C PRO A 165 9.87 -8.71 -0.23
N ALA A 166 10.70 -8.85 -1.27
CA ALA A 166 10.45 -9.76 -2.37
C ALA A 166 10.45 -11.24 -1.93
N LEU A 167 11.26 -11.58 -0.91
CA LEU A 167 11.33 -12.93 -0.36
C LEU A 167 10.00 -13.40 0.26
N LEU A 168 9.24 -12.51 0.90
CA LEU A 168 7.89 -12.84 1.38
C LEU A 168 7.00 -13.30 0.23
N ASN A 169 7.03 -12.58 -0.87
CA ASN A 169 6.20 -12.90 -2.02
C ASN A 169 6.63 -14.22 -2.68
N ILE A 170 7.93 -14.45 -2.82
CA ILE A 170 8.47 -15.72 -3.39
C ILE A 170 8.05 -16.91 -2.54
N VAL A 171 8.20 -16.82 -1.21
CA VAL A 171 7.83 -17.91 -0.29
C VAL A 171 6.33 -18.16 -0.34
N LEU A 172 5.51 -17.12 -0.32
CA LEU A 172 4.05 -17.26 -0.37
C LEU A 172 3.57 -17.84 -1.71
N ILE A 173 4.17 -17.46 -2.84
CA ILE A 173 3.88 -18.09 -4.14
C ILE A 173 4.26 -19.57 -4.09
N GLY A 174 5.44 -19.90 -3.57
CA GLY A 174 5.87 -21.29 -3.43
C GLY A 174 4.93 -22.11 -2.55
N CYS A 175 4.46 -21.54 -1.42
CA CYS A 175 3.52 -22.21 -0.52
C CYS A 175 2.12 -22.34 -1.12
N ALA A 176 1.66 -21.37 -1.92
CA ALA A 176 0.37 -21.43 -2.60
C ALA A 176 0.35 -22.50 -3.72
N LEU A 177 1.49 -22.67 -4.41
CA LEU A 177 1.64 -23.67 -5.48
C LEU A 177 2.06 -25.06 -4.95
N TRP A 178 2.48 -25.15 -3.69
CA TRP A 178 2.76 -26.44 -3.05
C TRP A 178 1.45 -27.25 -3.01
N PRO A 179 1.50 -28.58 -3.23
CA PRO A 179 0.28 -29.37 -3.22
C PRO A 179 -0.41 -29.28 -1.86
N ALA A 180 -1.27 -28.26 -1.76
CA ALA A 180 -2.08 -27.98 -0.58
C ALA A 180 -3.03 -29.13 -0.22
N SER A 181 -3.30 -30.03 -1.19
CA SER A 181 -4.02 -31.29 -1.01
C SER A 181 -3.39 -32.24 0.02
N LEU A 182 -2.13 -32.00 0.43
CA LEU A 182 -1.47 -32.76 1.51
C LEU A 182 -1.86 -32.27 2.92
N LEU A 183 -2.50 -31.10 3.02
CA LEU A 183 -2.97 -30.54 4.29
C LEU A 183 -4.49 -30.73 4.40
N GLU A 184 -4.96 -31.13 5.60
CA GLU A 184 -6.41 -31.21 5.90
C GLU A 184 -7.13 -29.88 5.59
N THR A 185 -6.44 -28.76 5.75
CA THR A 185 -6.93 -27.42 5.46
C THR A 185 -5.91 -26.68 4.57
N PRO A 186 -6.12 -26.64 3.24
CA PRO A 186 -5.16 -26.13 2.28
C PRO A 186 -4.65 -24.70 2.57
N ILE A 187 -5.49 -23.80 3.04
CA ILE A 187 -5.16 -22.40 3.36
C ILE A 187 -4.07 -22.26 4.44
N LEU A 188 -3.86 -23.29 5.30
CA LEU A 188 -2.79 -23.30 6.29
C LEU A 188 -1.40 -23.21 5.65
N ALA A 189 -1.24 -23.66 4.39
CA ALA A 189 0.01 -23.53 3.65
C ALA A 189 0.46 -22.06 3.57
N LEU A 190 -0.49 -21.12 3.38
CA LEU A 190 -0.17 -19.68 3.35
C LEU A 190 0.25 -19.16 4.73
N ALA A 191 -0.38 -19.61 5.82
CA ALA A 191 0.01 -19.19 7.16
C ALA A 191 1.42 -19.68 7.54
N TRP A 192 1.75 -20.93 7.22
CA TRP A 192 3.11 -21.45 7.31
C TRP A 192 4.07 -20.69 6.40
N GLY A 193 3.63 -20.34 5.19
CA GLY A 193 4.39 -19.51 4.27
C GLY A 193 4.77 -18.15 4.85
N VAL A 194 3.85 -17.49 5.56
CA VAL A 194 4.13 -16.21 6.25
C VAL A 194 5.23 -16.40 7.32
N LEU A 195 5.14 -17.45 8.13
CA LEU A 195 6.14 -17.74 9.16
C LEU A 195 7.52 -18.03 8.53
N VAL A 196 7.56 -18.93 7.55
CA VAL A 196 8.79 -19.29 6.83
C VAL A 196 9.39 -18.06 6.13
N ALA A 197 8.56 -17.20 5.54
CA ALA A 197 9.03 -15.97 4.91
C ALA A 197 9.73 -15.04 5.90
N GLY A 198 9.22 -14.90 7.11
CA GLY A 198 9.87 -14.10 8.15
C GLY A 198 11.26 -14.64 8.50
N LEU A 199 11.38 -15.95 8.67
CA LEU A 199 12.65 -16.62 8.91
C LEU A 199 13.64 -16.42 7.75
N VAL A 200 13.17 -16.62 6.50
CA VAL A 200 14.00 -16.44 5.29
C VAL A 200 14.45 -15.00 5.14
N GLN A 201 13.57 -14.02 5.39
CA GLN A 201 13.90 -12.59 5.32
C GLN A 201 14.97 -12.20 6.34
N LEU A 202 14.91 -12.71 7.57
CA LEU A 202 15.95 -12.49 8.58
C LEU A 202 17.25 -13.20 8.17
N ALA A 203 17.18 -14.49 7.89
CA ALA A 203 18.34 -15.32 7.52
C ALA A 203 19.09 -14.74 6.31
N PHE A 204 18.39 -14.20 5.32
CA PHE A 204 18.98 -13.57 4.14
C PHE A 204 19.90 -12.39 4.48
N GLN A 205 19.59 -11.63 5.53
CA GLN A 205 20.38 -10.43 5.90
C GLN A 205 21.58 -10.75 6.79
N LEU A 206 21.54 -11.85 7.58
CA LEU A 206 22.59 -12.19 8.54
C LEU A 206 24.00 -12.35 7.93
N PRO A 207 24.21 -13.00 6.76
CA PRO A 207 25.54 -13.10 6.15
C PRO A 207 26.16 -11.74 5.81
N PHE A 208 25.32 -10.77 5.42
CA PHE A 208 25.81 -9.42 5.11
C PHE A 208 26.21 -8.65 6.38
N LEU A 209 25.51 -8.84 7.50
CA LEU A 209 25.91 -8.31 8.80
C LEU A 209 27.18 -8.98 9.33
N ALA A 210 27.31 -10.29 9.13
CA ALA A 210 28.52 -11.02 9.51
C ALA A 210 29.77 -10.46 8.81
N ARG A 211 29.66 -10.14 7.51
CA ARG A 211 30.75 -9.52 6.75
C ARG A 211 31.14 -8.12 7.25
N LEU A 212 30.24 -7.42 7.93
CA LEU A 212 30.50 -6.12 8.54
C LEU A 212 31.00 -6.25 9.99
N GLY A 213 31.10 -7.47 10.55
CA GLY A 213 31.43 -7.69 11.95
C GLY A 213 30.32 -7.29 12.93
N LEU A 214 29.08 -7.08 12.40
CA LEU A 214 27.92 -6.59 13.16
C LEU A 214 26.86 -7.66 13.40
N LEU A 215 27.19 -8.95 13.21
CA LEU A 215 26.26 -10.03 13.54
C LEU A 215 25.88 -9.96 15.02
N PRO A 216 24.59 -9.72 15.37
CA PRO A 216 24.20 -9.53 16.74
C PRO A 216 24.45 -10.78 17.59
N ARG A 217 24.98 -10.57 18.79
CA ARG A 217 25.00 -11.56 19.88
C ARG A 217 24.00 -11.09 20.93
N PRO A 218 22.74 -11.55 20.91
CA PRO A 218 21.66 -10.96 21.69
C PRO A 218 21.98 -10.95 23.19
N ARG A 219 21.95 -9.77 23.83
CA ARG A 219 22.10 -9.58 25.26
C ARG A 219 20.91 -8.81 25.81
N PHE A 220 20.29 -9.31 26.85
CA PHE A 220 19.15 -8.64 27.47
C PHE A 220 19.63 -7.54 28.42
N LYS A 221 19.57 -6.28 27.95
CA LYS A 221 19.93 -5.09 28.76
C LYS A 221 18.93 -3.95 28.55
N PRO A 222 17.73 -4.04 29.12
CA PRO A 222 16.67 -3.05 28.92
C PRO A 222 16.99 -1.67 29.52
N ARG A 223 17.98 -1.59 30.40
CA ARG A 223 18.40 -0.34 31.06
C ARG A 223 19.58 0.35 30.39
N ASP A 224 20.08 -0.16 29.27
CA ASP A 224 21.10 0.53 28.49
C ASP A 224 20.57 1.88 27.99
N PRO A 225 21.33 2.99 28.15
CA PRO A 225 20.87 4.32 27.74
C PRO A 225 20.52 4.45 26.25
N GLY A 226 21.27 3.76 25.39
CA GLY A 226 21.01 3.74 23.93
C GLY A 226 19.71 3.00 23.63
N VAL A 227 19.49 1.85 24.27
CA VAL A 227 18.27 1.04 24.14
C VAL A 227 17.04 1.85 24.60
N ILE A 228 17.11 2.48 25.76
CA ILE A 228 16.02 3.37 26.26
C ILE A 228 15.75 4.49 25.27
N THR A 229 16.79 5.10 24.69
CA THR A 229 16.65 6.18 23.73
C THR A 229 15.89 5.72 22.49
N VAL A 230 16.18 4.52 21.97
CA VAL A 230 15.46 3.95 20.82
C VAL A 230 13.98 3.72 21.15
N PHE A 231 13.68 3.05 22.27
CA PHE A 231 12.29 2.78 22.67
C PHE A 231 11.50 4.06 22.94
N ARG A 232 12.12 5.08 23.54
CA ARG A 232 11.50 6.39 23.78
C ARG A 232 11.17 7.13 22.49
N ARG A 233 12.01 7.00 21.45
CA ARG A 233 11.77 7.58 20.13
C ARG A 233 10.77 6.78 19.30
N LEU A 234 10.72 5.46 19.51
CA LEU A 234 9.84 4.56 18.77
C LEU A 234 8.36 4.84 19.07
N GLY A 235 7.99 5.11 20.31
CA GLY A 235 6.59 5.37 20.70
C GLY A 235 5.91 6.47 19.87
N PRO A 236 6.42 7.72 19.88
CA PRO A 236 5.85 8.80 19.06
C PRO A 236 5.90 8.51 17.55
N ALA A 237 6.94 7.83 17.06
CA ALA A 237 7.05 7.49 15.64
C ALA A 237 5.99 6.47 15.22
N VAL A 238 5.71 5.46 16.04
CA VAL A 238 4.64 4.48 15.84
C VAL A 238 3.28 5.18 15.79
N LEU A 239 2.99 6.08 16.73
CA LEU A 239 1.74 6.84 16.74
C LEU A 239 1.55 7.66 15.46
N GLY A 240 2.62 8.31 14.96
CA GLY A 240 2.57 9.08 13.72
C GLY A 240 2.23 8.24 12.49
N VAL A 241 2.75 7.02 12.40
CA VAL A 241 2.50 6.10 11.27
C VAL A 241 1.14 5.40 11.41
N SER A 242 0.66 5.18 12.65
CA SER A 242 -0.59 4.43 12.92
C SER A 242 -1.82 5.06 12.30
N VAL A 243 -1.91 6.39 12.27
CA VAL A 243 -3.10 7.11 11.77
C VAL A 243 -3.46 6.70 10.34
N GLY A 244 -2.45 6.60 9.45
CA GLY A 244 -2.67 6.17 8.06
C GLY A 244 -3.06 4.69 7.92
N GLN A 245 -2.83 3.87 8.94
CA GLN A 245 -3.14 2.44 8.90
C GLN A 245 -4.51 2.08 9.51
N ILE A 246 -5.10 2.98 10.29
CA ILE A 246 -6.39 2.74 10.97
C ILE A 246 -7.51 2.53 9.95
N SER A 247 -7.55 3.30 8.87
CA SER A 247 -8.57 3.15 7.83
C SER A 247 -8.61 1.73 7.24
N LEU A 248 -7.43 1.15 6.96
CA LEU A 248 -7.32 -0.20 6.41
C LEU A 248 -7.84 -1.28 7.37
N LEU A 249 -7.75 -1.05 8.67
CA LEU A 249 -8.30 -1.96 9.68
C LEU A 249 -9.81 -1.82 9.80
N LEU A 250 -10.33 -0.60 9.74
CA LEU A 250 -11.76 -0.32 9.75
C LEU A 250 -12.48 -0.98 8.57
N ASP A 251 -11.92 -0.91 7.37
CA ASP A 251 -12.46 -1.57 6.18
C ASP A 251 -12.60 -3.09 6.40
N THR A 252 -11.60 -3.72 7.01
CA THR A 252 -11.63 -5.17 7.30
C THR A 252 -12.64 -5.52 8.37
N LEU A 253 -12.71 -4.71 9.44
CA LEU A 253 -13.67 -4.88 10.51
C LEU A 253 -15.11 -4.82 9.97
N LEU A 254 -15.42 -3.81 9.16
CA LEU A 254 -16.74 -3.64 8.58
C LEU A 254 -17.03 -4.71 7.52
N ALA A 255 -16.05 -5.09 6.71
CA ALA A 255 -16.21 -6.15 5.71
C ALA A 255 -16.49 -7.51 6.34
N SER A 256 -15.99 -7.77 7.55
CA SER A 256 -16.19 -9.05 8.25
C SER A 256 -17.64 -9.32 8.64
N VAL A 257 -18.48 -8.29 8.75
CA VAL A 257 -19.92 -8.44 9.08
C VAL A 257 -20.80 -8.55 7.83
N LEU A 258 -20.19 -8.50 6.63
CA LEU A 258 -20.86 -8.69 5.35
C LEU A 258 -20.83 -10.17 4.92
N VAL A 259 -21.34 -10.44 3.74
CA VAL A 259 -21.33 -11.79 3.16
C VAL A 259 -19.91 -12.32 2.97
N THR A 260 -19.75 -13.62 3.09
CA THR A 260 -18.48 -14.32 2.83
C THR A 260 -17.92 -13.95 1.46
N GLY A 261 -16.61 -13.77 1.36
CA GLY A 261 -15.92 -13.28 0.17
C GLY A 261 -15.70 -11.76 0.15
N SER A 262 -16.45 -10.99 0.96
CA SER A 262 -16.36 -9.51 0.95
C SER A 262 -14.97 -8.98 1.26
N ILE A 263 -14.23 -9.62 2.16
CA ILE A 263 -12.85 -9.23 2.51
C ILE A 263 -11.90 -9.50 1.33
N SER A 264 -12.06 -10.65 0.70
CA SER A 264 -11.25 -11.07 -0.46
C SER A 264 -11.53 -10.20 -1.68
N TRP A 265 -12.82 -9.93 -2.01
CA TRP A 265 -13.18 -9.05 -3.12
C TRP A 265 -12.64 -7.63 -2.94
N LEU A 266 -12.76 -7.05 -1.75
CA LEU A 266 -12.15 -5.75 -1.44
C LEU A 266 -10.63 -5.79 -1.54
N TYR A 267 -10.00 -6.85 -1.04
CA TYR A 267 -8.54 -6.99 -1.09
C TYR A 267 -8.01 -7.01 -2.53
N TYR A 268 -8.59 -7.83 -3.40
CA TYR A 268 -8.15 -7.93 -4.79
C TYR A 268 -8.46 -6.65 -5.58
N SER A 269 -9.59 -6.01 -5.33
CA SER A 269 -9.97 -4.74 -5.97
C SER A 269 -9.05 -3.59 -5.56
N ASP A 270 -8.70 -3.49 -4.28
CA ASP A 270 -7.75 -2.51 -3.76
C ASP A 270 -6.37 -2.68 -4.42
N ARG A 271 -5.91 -3.93 -4.62
CA ARG A 271 -4.64 -4.21 -5.32
C ARG A 271 -4.62 -3.71 -6.75
N LEU A 272 -5.72 -3.85 -7.48
CA LEU A 272 -5.82 -3.34 -8.84
C LEU A 272 -5.87 -1.81 -8.88
N MET A 273 -6.59 -1.19 -7.96
CA MET A 273 -6.61 0.28 -7.81
C MET A 273 -5.22 0.82 -7.46
N GLU A 274 -4.45 0.09 -6.64
CA GLU A 274 -3.08 0.48 -6.28
C GLU A 274 -2.11 0.48 -7.49
N LEU A 275 -2.37 -0.23 -8.59
CA LEU A 275 -1.47 -0.26 -9.76
C LEU A 275 -1.31 1.13 -10.41
N PRO A 276 -2.37 1.81 -10.89
CA PRO A 276 -2.23 3.15 -11.43
C PRO A 276 -1.76 4.16 -10.37
N LEU A 277 -2.21 4.04 -9.12
CA LEU A 277 -1.75 4.89 -8.02
C LEU A 277 -0.27 4.71 -7.72
N GLY A 278 0.24 3.49 -7.79
CA GLY A 278 1.65 3.19 -7.59
C GLY A 278 2.52 3.75 -8.70
N LEU A 279 2.08 3.63 -9.96
CA LEU A 279 2.83 4.13 -11.12
C LEU A 279 2.81 5.68 -11.17
N LEU A 280 1.62 6.27 -11.16
CA LEU A 280 1.43 7.71 -11.30
C LEU A 280 1.78 8.47 -10.02
N GLY A 281 1.37 7.95 -8.87
CA GLY A 281 1.58 8.60 -7.58
C GLY A 281 3.03 8.61 -7.14
N VAL A 282 3.82 7.57 -7.45
CA VAL A 282 5.27 7.57 -7.18
C VAL A 282 5.98 8.56 -8.10
N ALA A 283 5.65 8.57 -9.40
CA ALA A 283 6.22 9.51 -10.35
C ALA A 283 5.97 10.98 -9.91
N LEU A 284 4.72 11.30 -9.51
CA LEU A 284 4.37 12.63 -9.01
C LEU A 284 5.09 12.93 -7.68
N GLY A 285 5.03 12.05 -6.69
CA GLY A 285 5.59 12.28 -5.35
C GLY A 285 7.10 12.47 -5.35
N THR A 286 7.84 11.71 -6.16
CA THR A 286 9.31 11.80 -6.24
C THR A 286 9.79 13.10 -6.87
N VAL A 287 9.00 13.70 -7.75
CA VAL A 287 9.36 14.97 -8.43
C VAL A 287 8.88 16.18 -7.64
N ILE A 288 7.67 16.12 -7.04
CA ILE A 288 6.99 17.28 -6.49
C ILE A 288 7.63 17.72 -5.15
N LEU A 289 7.85 16.79 -4.21
CA LEU A 289 8.34 17.15 -2.87
C LEU A 289 9.72 17.84 -2.90
N PRO A 290 10.74 17.35 -3.62
CA PRO A 290 12.03 18.05 -3.71
C PRO A 290 11.92 19.44 -4.34
N ARG A 291 11.09 19.58 -5.40
CA ARG A 291 10.88 20.87 -6.06
C ARG A 291 10.20 21.89 -5.15
N LEU A 292 9.13 21.48 -4.46
CA LEU A 292 8.45 22.35 -3.50
C LEU A 292 9.37 22.75 -2.35
N SER A 293 10.19 21.83 -1.84
CA SER A 293 11.19 22.14 -0.79
C SER A 293 12.24 23.13 -1.27
N GLN A 294 12.69 23.03 -2.52
CA GLN A 294 13.63 23.99 -3.12
C GLN A 294 13.00 25.39 -3.27
N ARG A 295 11.72 25.47 -3.74
CA ARG A 295 11.01 26.74 -3.88
C ARG A 295 10.72 27.42 -2.53
N GLU A 296 10.37 26.62 -1.50
CA GLU A 296 10.20 27.13 -0.14
C GLU A 296 11.51 27.68 0.42
N ALA A 297 12.62 26.92 0.27
CA ALA A 297 13.96 27.37 0.70
C ALA A 297 14.43 28.63 -0.01
N ALA A 298 14.09 28.76 -1.30
CA ALA A 298 14.39 29.95 -2.11
C ALA A 298 13.44 31.13 -1.81
N ARG A 299 12.40 30.95 -0.97
CA ARG A 299 11.35 31.94 -0.67
C ARG A 299 10.63 32.44 -1.92
N GLU A 300 10.31 31.52 -2.85
CA GLU A 300 9.59 31.80 -4.10
C GLU A 300 8.12 31.34 -4.02
N PRO A 301 7.20 32.07 -3.34
CA PRO A 301 5.84 31.59 -3.09
C PRO A 301 4.99 31.45 -4.36
N GLU A 302 5.24 32.29 -5.37
CA GLU A 302 4.54 32.20 -6.64
C GLU A 302 4.91 30.91 -7.39
N ARG A 303 6.20 30.63 -7.55
CA ARG A 303 6.69 29.40 -8.17
C ARG A 303 6.33 28.15 -7.39
N PHE A 304 6.19 28.25 -6.06
CA PHE A 304 5.67 27.15 -5.24
C PHE A 304 4.22 26.85 -5.61
N SER A 305 3.36 27.89 -5.71
CA SER A 305 1.98 27.77 -6.15
C SER A 305 1.86 27.21 -7.58
N ASP A 306 2.73 27.67 -8.49
CA ASP A 306 2.79 27.23 -9.89
C ASP A 306 3.10 25.73 -9.98
N THR A 307 4.09 25.26 -9.20
CA THR A 307 4.46 23.85 -9.14
C THR A 307 3.30 22.99 -8.62
N LEU A 308 2.57 23.44 -7.60
CA LEU A 308 1.37 22.75 -7.11
C LEU A 308 0.26 22.72 -8.17
N ASP A 309 0.00 23.85 -8.84
CA ASP A 309 -1.04 23.94 -9.86
C ASP A 309 -0.76 23.03 -11.05
N TRP A 310 0.50 23.04 -11.54
CA TRP A 310 0.96 22.14 -12.59
C TRP A 310 0.78 20.67 -12.20
N ALA A 311 1.19 20.29 -10.99
CA ALA A 311 1.11 18.93 -10.52
C ALA A 311 -0.34 18.45 -10.34
N LEU A 312 -1.26 19.32 -9.87
CA LEU A 312 -2.68 19.01 -9.77
C LEU A 312 -3.32 18.82 -11.16
N ARG A 313 -2.94 19.65 -12.16
CA ARG A 313 -3.38 19.47 -13.55
C ARG A 313 -2.92 18.13 -14.10
N LEU A 314 -1.66 17.77 -13.85
CA LEU A 314 -1.12 16.49 -14.29
C LEU A 314 -1.81 15.32 -13.57
N ALA A 315 -2.09 15.44 -12.28
CA ALA A 315 -2.83 14.44 -11.51
C ALA A 315 -4.26 14.22 -12.07
N LEU A 316 -4.95 15.28 -12.46
CA LEU A 316 -6.26 15.20 -13.11
C LEU A 316 -6.16 14.56 -14.49
N LEU A 317 -5.22 15.02 -15.32
CA LEU A 317 -5.04 14.57 -16.70
C LEU A 317 -4.74 13.07 -16.79
N LEU A 318 -3.96 12.54 -15.85
CA LEU A 318 -3.59 11.12 -15.80
C LEU A 318 -4.56 10.29 -14.94
N GLY A 319 -5.10 10.86 -13.89
CA GLY A 319 -6.00 10.19 -12.96
C GLY A 319 -7.39 9.95 -13.53
N LEU A 320 -7.89 10.89 -14.34
CA LEU A 320 -9.22 10.75 -14.94
C LEU A 320 -9.31 9.56 -15.93
N PRO A 321 -8.43 9.40 -16.93
CA PRO A 321 -8.49 8.23 -17.81
C PRO A 321 -8.22 6.92 -17.08
N ALA A 322 -7.36 6.91 -16.07
CA ALA A 322 -7.15 5.73 -15.23
C ALA A 322 -8.43 5.34 -14.45
N ALA A 323 -9.14 6.32 -13.91
CA ALA A 323 -10.40 6.10 -13.20
C ALA A 323 -11.50 5.59 -14.18
N VAL A 324 -11.70 6.26 -15.30
CA VAL A 324 -12.71 5.88 -16.30
C VAL A 324 -12.37 4.52 -16.93
N GLY A 325 -11.09 4.29 -17.24
CA GLY A 325 -10.63 3.01 -17.78
C GLY A 325 -10.91 1.85 -16.83
N LEU A 326 -10.52 1.98 -15.54
CA LEU A 326 -10.80 0.96 -14.55
C LEU A 326 -12.30 0.82 -14.24
N LEU A 327 -13.08 1.88 -14.31
CA LEU A 327 -14.52 1.83 -14.10
C LEU A 327 -15.18 0.97 -15.20
N VAL A 328 -14.83 1.17 -16.46
CA VAL A 328 -15.44 0.46 -17.59
C VAL A 328 -14.86 -0.93 -17.76
N LEU A 329 -13.55 -1.08 -17.57
CA LEU A 329 -12.83 -2.35 -17.73
C LEU A 329 -12.78 -3.18 -16.45
N ALA A 330 -13.51 -2.83 -15.37
CA ALA A 330 -13.40 -3.51 -14.09
C ALA A 330 -13.63 -5.02 -14.19
N GLU A 331 -14.72 -5.44 -14.81
CA GLU A 331 -15.06 -6.86 -14.96
C GLU A 331 -14.11 -7.58 -15.94
N PRO A 332 -13.79 -7.07 -17.15
CA PRO A 332 -12.75 -7.60 -18.02
C PRO A 332 -11.39 -7.77 -17.32
N VAL A 333 -10.97 -6.79 -16.53
CA VAL A 333 -9.70 -6.85 -15.77
C VAL A 333 -9.77 -7.97 -14.72
N MET A 334 -10.85 -8.03 -13.95
CA MET A 334 -11.04 -9.09 -12.95
C MET A 334 -11.08 -10.47 -13.59
N ALA A 335 -11.86 -10.65 -14.66
CA ALA A 335 -11.95 -11.92 -15.37
C ALA A 335 -10.60 -12.34 -15.97
N THR A 336 -9.88 -11.42 -16.60
CA THR A 336 -8.60 -11.75 -17.23
C THR A 336 -7.55 -12.18 -16.21
N LEU A 337 -7.52 -11.54 -15.04
CA LEU A 337 -6.49 -11.77 -14.05
C LEU A 337 -6.84 -12.92 -13.09
N PHE A 338 -8.06 -12.96 -12.59
CA PHE A 338 -8.40 -13.79 -11.44
C PHE A 338 -9.31 -14.99 -11.76
N LEU A 339 -10.09 -14.98 -12.86
CA LEU A 339 -11.01 -16.07 -13.16
C LEU A 339 -10.29 -17.42 -13.22
N SER A 340 -10.77 -18.36 -12.42
CA SER A 340 -10.26 -19.73 -12.28
C SER A 340 -11.38 -20.66 -11.81
N SER A 341 -11.07 -21.93 -11.52
CA SER A 341 -12.01 -22.87 -10.89
C SER A 341 -12.44 -22.44 -9.48
N GLU A 342 -11.52 -21.79 -8.75
CA GLU A 342 -11.74 -21.39 -7.35
C GLU A 342 -12.27 -19.96 -7.24
N PHE A 343 -11.91 -19.07 -8.18
CA PHE A 343 -12.42 -17.70 -8.28
C PHE A 343 -13.43 -17.62 -9.43
N GLY A 344 -14.68 -17.82 -9.13
CA GLY A 344 -15.73 -18.00 -10.12
C GLY A 344 -16.23 -16.70 -10.77
N ALA A 345 -17.22 -16.82 -11.66
CA ALA A 345 -17.83 -15.70 -12.35
C ALA A 345 -18.50 -14.70 -11.39
N ASP A 346 -19.15 -15.22 -10.33
CA ASP A 346 -19.78 -14.39 -9.30
C ASP A 346 -18.72 -13.58 -8.54
N ASP A 347 -17.58 -14.19 -8.18
CA ASP A 347 -16.47 -13.48 -7.53
C ASP A 347 -15.90 -12.37 -8.40
N VAL A 348 -15.76 -12.64 -9.71
CA VAL A 348 -15.33 -11.63 -10.69
C VAL A 348 -16.29 -10.45 -10.67
N THR A 349 -17.58 -10.69 -10.69
CA THR A 349 -18.61 -9.63 -10.72
C THR A 349 -18.62 -8.84 -9.42
N GLN A 350 -18.58 -9.52 -8.25
CA GLN A 350 -18.55 -8.85 -6.95
C GLN A 350 -17.27 -8.02 -6.77
N ALA A 351 -16.11 -8.58 -7.10
CA ALA A 351 -14.86 -7.86 -7.05
C ALA A 351 -14.83 -6.67 -8.02
N ALA A 352 -15.45 -6.80 -9.21
CA ALA A 352 -15.58 -5.70 -10.16
C ALA A 352 -16.39 -4.53 -9.61
N TYR A 353 -17.48 -4.78 -8.86
CA TYR A 353 -18.24 -3.70 -8.20
C TYR A 353 -17.38 -2.92 -7.21
N SER A 354 -16.57 -3.59 -6.41
CA SER A 354 -15.63 -2.92 -5.52
C SER A 354 -14.56 -2.14 -6.28
N LEU A 355 -14.04 -2.70 -7.40
CA LEU A 355 -13.05 -2.02 -8.24
C LEU A 355 -13.62 -0.77 -8.89
N MET A 356 -14.86 -0.82 -9.40
CA MET A 356 -15.57 0.34 -9.95
C MET A 356 -15.69 1.45 -8.91
N ALA A 357 -16.07 1.09 -7.67
CA ALA A 357 -16.19 2.03 -6.57
C ALA A 357 -14.84 2.67 -6.18
N TYR A 358 -13.78 1.88 -6.11
CA TYR A 358 -12.41 2.39 -5.87
C TYR A 358 -11.89 3.26 -7.02
N ALA A 359 -12.21 2.92 -8.27
CA ALA A 359 -11.76 3.66 -9.44
C ALA A 359 -12.16 5.14 -9.39
N LEU A 360 -13.36 5.44 -8.86
CA LEU A 360 -13.85 6.81 -8.66
C LEU A 360 -12.94 7.63 -7.74
N GLY A 361 -12.21 7.00 -6.83
CA GLY A 361 -11.29 7.64 -5.90
C GLY A 361 -9.92 8.00 -6.50
N ILE A 362 -9.52 7.43 -7.63
CA ILE A 362 -8.17 7.58 -8.19
C ILE A 362 -7.74 9.05 -8.35
N PRO A 363 -8.54 9.95 -8.94
CA PRO A 363 -8.15 11.35 -9.05
C PRO A 363 -7.91 12.01 -7.69
N ALA A 364 -8.72 11.67 -6.69
CA ALA A 364 -8.59 12.19 -5.34
C ALA A 364 -7.33 11.67 -4.63
N PHE A 365 -7.04 10.38 -4.75
CA PHE A 365 -5.81 9.79 -4.20
C PHE A 365 -4.56 10.42 -4.83
N LEU A 366 -4.56 10.66 -6.15
CA LEU A 366 -3.46 11.35 -6.81
C LEU A 366 -3.35 12.81 -6.36
N ALA A 367 -4.48 13.51 -6.19
CA ALA A 367 -4.48 14.88 -5.67
C ALA A 367 -3.88 14.95 -4.26
N ILE A 368 -4.18 13.99 -3.37
CA ILE A 368 -3.57 13.90 -2.04
C ILE A 368 -2.04 13.74 -2.15
N LYS A 369 -1.55 12.94 -3.10
CA LYS A 369 -0.10 12.75 -3.35
C LYS A 369 0.61 14.01 -3.82
N VAL A 370 -0.13 15.01 -4.30
CA VAL A 370 0.37 16.34 -4.67
C VAL A 370 0.21 17.34 -3.53
N LEU A 371 -0.96 17.37 -2.88
CA LEU A 371 -1.30 18.39 -1.89
C LEU A 371 -0.61 18.19 -0.54
N ALA A 372 -0.45 16.95 -0.07
CA ALA A 372 0.22 16.67 1.20
C ALA A 372 1.70 17.10 1.19
N PRO A 373 2.51 16.82 0.13
CA PRO A 373 3.84 17.42 -0.04
C PRO A 373 3.87 18.94 0.04
N GLY A 374 2.80 19.64 -0.36
CA GLY A 374 2.70 21.09 -0.24
C GLY A 374 2.79 21.59 1.20
N TYR A 375 2.30 20.82 2.18
CA TYR A 375 2.47 21.09 3.60
C TYR A 375 3.85 20.61 4.11
N TYR A 376 4.27 19.40 3.71
CA TYR A 376 5.52 18.78 4.19
C TYR A 376 6.75 19.61 3.79
N ALA A 377 6.76 20.19 2.58
CA ALA A 377 7.82 21.07 2.12
C ALA A 377 8.00 22.30 3.05
N ARG A 378 6.94 22.70 3.74
CA ARG A 378 6.91 23.79 4.73
C ARG A 378 7.07 23.32 6.18
N GLN A 379 7.46 22.06 6.37
CA GLN A 379 7.60 21.41 7.68
C GLN A 379 6.29 21.35 8.51
N ASP A 380 5.14 21.54 7.88
CA ASP A 380 3.84 21.40 8.51
C ASP A 380 3.32 19.97 8.30
N VAL A 381 3.62 19.10 9.25
CA VAL A 381 3.10 17.72 9.30
C VAL A 381 1.75 17.66 10.04
N ARG A 382 1.48 18.64 10.93
CA ARG A 382 0.30 18.60 11.81
C ARG A 382 -1.00 18.82 11.06
N THR A 383 -1.00 19.79 10.14
CA THR A 383 -2.22 20.14 9.38
C THR A 383 -2.72 18.99 8.51
N PRO A 384 -1.91 18.32 7.66
CA PRO A 384 -2.38 17.16 6.88
C PRO A 384 -2.90 16.02 7.76
N VAL A 385 -2.24 15.73 8.88
CA VAL A 385 -2.69 14.68 9.81
C VAL A 385 -4.03 15.03 10.41
N ARG A 386 -4.23 16.29 10.87
CA ARG A 386 -5.53 16.74 11.41
C ARG A 386 -6.65 16.65 10.36
N LEU A 387 -6.39 17.06 9.13
CA LEU A 387 -7.38 17.01 8.05
C LEU A 387 -7.70 15.57 7.67
N ALA A 388 -6.70 14.68 7.65
CA ALA A 388 -6.91 13.26 7.43
C ALA A 388 -7.76 12.60 8.53
N LEU A 389 -7.57 12.99 9.80
CA LEU A 389 -8.40 12.51 10.91
C LEU A 389 -9.85 13.00 10.80
N ILE A 390 -10.08 14.25 10.37
CA ILE A 390 -11.43 14.76 10.11
C ILE A 390 -12.07 13.97 8.96
N ALA A 391 -11.34 13.76 7.86
CA ALA A 391 -11.82 12.95 6.74
C ALA A 391 -12.13 11.52 7.16
N LEU A 392 -11.29 10.90 8.00
CA LEU A 392 -11.50 9.55 8.53
C LEU A 392 -12.78 9.48 9.40
N GLY A 393 -13.03 10.47 10.24
CA GLY A 393 -14.26 10.52 11.06
C GLY A 393 -15.53 10.59 10.21
N VAL A 394 -15.55 11.44 9.17
CA VAL A 394 -16.64 11.51 8.20
C VAL A 394 -16.70 10.20 7.38
N GLY A 395 -15.53 9.68 7.00
CA GLY A 395 -15.41 8.41 6.28
C GLY A 395 -16.07 7.25 7.02
N LEU A 396 -15.87 7.14 8.33
CA LEU A 396 -16.53 6.10 9.13
C LEU A 396 -18.07 6.17 9.02
N ALA A 397 -18.63 7.37 9.07
CA ALA A 397 -20.06 7.55 8.87
C ALA A 397 -20.51 7.13 7.44
N LEU A 398 -19.71 7.47 6.42
CA LEU A 398 -19.97 7.03 5.04
C LEU A 398 -19.87 5.52 4.88
N HIS A 399 -18.91 4.86 5.52
CA HIS A 399 -18.80 3.39 5.51
C HIS A 399 -20.06 2.74 6.09
N LEU A 400 -20.52 3.18 7.26
CA LEU A 400 -21.73 2.67 7.89
C LEU A 400 -22.99 2.94 7.06
N LEU A 401 -23.07 4.10 6.40
CA LEU A 401 -24.22 4.47 5.58
C LEU A 401 -24.28 3.68 4.27
N LEU A 402 -23.13 3.52 3.60
CA LEU A 402 -23.08 2.93 2.26
C LEU A 402 -22.97 1.40 2.29
N MET A 403 -22.45 0.80 3.37
CA MET A 403 -22.36 -0.64 3.45
C MET A 403 -23.73 -1.34 3.49
N ALA A 404 -24.75 -0.70 4.04
CA ALA A 404 -26.10 -1.29 4.13
C ALA A 404 -26.73 -1.51 2.74
N PRO A 405 -26.78 -0.53 1.80
CA PRO A 405 -27.34 -0.71 0.47
C PRO A 405 -26.40 -1.36 -0.54
N LEU A 406 -25.08 -1.20 -0.40
CA LEU A 406 -24.08 -1.57 -1.43
C LEU A 406 -23.10 -2.66 -0.97
N GLY A 407 -23.21 -3.14 0.26
CA GLY A 407 -22.30 -4.15 0.80
C GLY A 407 -20.82 -3.72 0.74
N HIS A 408 -19.96 -4.62 0.29
CA HIS A 408 -18.52 -4.37 0.14
C HIS A 408 -18.19 -3.25 -0.88
N ALA A 409 -18.98 -3.11 -1.96
CA ALA A 409 -18.79 -2.01 -2.91
C ALA A 409 -19.09 -0.65 -2.25
N GLY A 410 -20.00 -0.61 -1.25
CA GLY A 410 -20.27 0.56 -0.42
C GLY A 410 -19.07 0.97 0.43
N LEU A 411 -18.33 0.01 0.97
CA LEU A 411 -17.09 0.27 1.70
C LEU A 411 -16.01 0.86 0.76
N ALA A 412 -15.85 0.31 -0.43
CA ALA A 412 -14.92 0.83 -1.45
C ALA A 412 -15.30 2.26 -1.88
N LEU A 413 -16.60 2.53 -2.06
CA LEU A 413 -17.10 3.87 -2.40
C LEU A 413 -16.88 4.86 -1.26
N ALA A 414 -17.12 4.46 -0.01
CA ALA A 414 -16.86 5.28 1.17
C ALA A 414 -15.38 5.69 1.27
N THR A 415 -14.47 4.74 0.99
CA THR A 415 -13.02 5.01 0.93
C THR A 415 -12.70 6.04 -0.16
N SER A 416 -13.29 5.92 -1.35
CA SER A 416 -13.11 6.86 -2.46
C SER A 416 -13.65 8.27 -2.12
N LEU A 417 -14.82 8.36 -1.50
CA LEU A 417 -15.41 9.64 -1.04
C LEU A 417 -14.62 10.27 0.11
N THR A 418 -14.10 9.44 1.02
CA THR A 418 -13.21 9.90 2.11
C THR A 418 -11.92 10.50 1.54
N ALA A 419 -11.34 9.87 0.52
CA ALA A 419 -10.17 10.41 -0.18
C ALA A 419 -10.51 11.74 -0.89
N ALA A 420 -11.68 11.83 -1.53
CA ALA A 420 -12.13 13.07 -2.16
C ALA A 420 -12.30 14.19 -1.13
N LEU A 421 -12.92 13.91 0.01
CA LEU A 421 -13.05 14.86 1.12
C LEU A 421 -11.67 15.30 1.63
N ASN A 422 -10.75 14.38 1.85
CA ASN A 422 -9.40 14.71 2.30
C ASN A 422 -8.66 15.60 1.29
N ALA A 423 -8.74 15.29 -0.02
CA ALA A 423 -8.18 16.13 -1.07
C ALA A 423 -8.78 17.56 -1.06
N VAL A 424 -10.09 17.67 -0.91
CA VAL A 424 -10.79 18.97 -0.82
C VAL A 424 -10.35 19.75 0.42
N LEU A 425 -10.27 19.11 1.59
CA LEU A 425 -9.81 19.75 2.82
C LEU A 425 -8.36 20.23 2.72
N LEU A 426 -7.45 19.41 2.16
CA LEU A 426 -6.06 19.81 1.92
C LEU A 426 -5.97 21.00 0.96
N LEU A 427 -6.72 20.95 -0.15
CA LEU A 427 -6.74 22.03 -1.13
C LEU A 427 -7.31 23.33 -0.51
N HIS A 428 -8.41 23.21 0.25
CA HIS A 428 -9.02 24.36 0.93
C HIS A 428 -8.03 24.99 1.93
N GLY A 429 -7.34 24.18 2.71
CA GLY A 429 -6.34 24.65 3.67
C GLY A 429 -5.20 25.42 2.99
N LEU A 430 -4.62 24.89 1.87
CA LEU A 430 -3.58 25.57 1.10
C LEU A 430 -4.07 26.88 0.47
N ARG A 431 -5.33 26.94 0.05
CA ARG A 431 -5.94 28.18 -0.47
C ARG A 431 -6.16 29.21 0.63
N ARG A 432 -6.74 28.79 1.75
CA ARG A 432 -7.03 29.70 2.88
C ARG A 432 -5.75 30.29 3.49
N SER A 433 -4.67 29.55 3.50
CA SER A 433 -3.36 30.04 3.95
C SER A 433 -2.62 30.90 2.92
N GLY A 434 -3.19 31.13 1.72
CA GLY A 434 -2.57 31.91 0.67
C GLY A 434 -1.40 31.24 -0.04
N ILE A 435 -1.11 29.97 0.30
CA ILE A 435 0.01 29.19 -0.25
C ILE A 435 -0.27 28.78 -1.71
N TYR A 436 -1.50 28.37 -1.98
CA TYR A 436 -1.94 27.99 -3.32
C TYR A 436 -2.90 29.01 -3.89
N ARG A 437 -2.56 29.54 -5.05
CA ARG A 437 -3.42 30.40 -5.86
C ARG A 437 -3.77 29.67 -7.15
N ARG A 438 -5.06 29.53 -7.42
CA ARG A 438 -5.56 28.89 -8.63
C ARG A 438 -5.17 29.69 -9.85
N HIS A 439 -4.43 29.10 -10.77
CA HIS A 439 -4.12 29.72 -12.06
C HIS A 439 -5.33 29.69 -12.99
N PRO A 440 -5.44 30.67 -13.93
CA PRO A 440 -6.45 30.63 -14.97
C PRO A 440 -6.26 29.39 -15.87
N GLY A 441 -7.35 28.94 -16.51
CA GLY A 441 -7.32 27.79 -17.43
C GLY A 441 -7.86 26.47 -16.87
N TRP A 442 -8.20 26.37 -15.58
CA TRP A 442 -8.83 25.18 -15.01
C TRP A 442 -10.18 24.85 -15.67
N THR A 443 -11.00 25.86 -15.95
CA THR A 443 -12.28 25.67 -16.64
C THR A 443 -12.07 25.06 -18.03
N ARG A 444 -11.07 25.57 -18.77
CA ARG A 444 -10.66 25.01 -20.05
C ARG A 444 -10.15 23.58 -19.90
N LEU A 445 -9.31 23.30 -18.91
CA LEU A 445 -8.80 21.95 -18.64
C LEU A 445 -9.95 20.97 -18.36
N PHE A 446 -10.91 21.33 -17.50
CA PHE A 446 -12.09 20.50 -17.25
C PHE A 446 -12.95 20.32 -18.50
N ALA A 447 -13.16 21.38 -19.29
CA ALA A 447 -13.89 21.31 -20.55
C ALA A 447 -13.20 20.44 -21.60
N GLN A 448 -11.89 20.21 -21.52
CA GLN A 448 -11.14 19.32 -22.38
C GLN A 448 -11.08 17.89 -21.85
N THR A 449 -10.78 17.73 -20.56
CA THR A 449 -10.52 16.41 -19.97
C THR A 449 -11.80 15.61 -19.69
N LEU A 450 -12.88 16.24 -19.21
CA LEU A 450 -14.13 15.53 -18.89
C LEU A 450 -14.80 14.94 -20.14
N PRO A 451 -15.00 15.68 -21.23
CA PRO A 451 -15.56 15.08 -22.46
C PRO A 451 -14.63 14.03 -23.08
N ALA A 452 -13.29 14.22 -22.99
CA ALA A 452 -12.34 13.24 -23.46
C ALA A 452 -12.42 11.93 -22.65
N GLY A 453 -12.54 12.05 -21.31
CA GLY A 453 -12.75 10.89 -20.44
C GLY A 453 -14.08 10.18 -20.69
N LEU A 454 -15.17 10.93 -20.83
CA LEU A 454 -16.49 10.39 -21.19
C LEU A 454 -16.48 9.71 -22.56
N GLY A 455 -15.89 10.36 -23.57
CA GLY A 455 -15.76 9.78 -24.93
C GLY A 455 -14.95 8.48 -24.94
N MET A 456 -13.84 8.44 -24.16
CA MET A 456 -13.08 7.20 -23.95
C MET A 456 -13.96 6.14 -23.28
N GLY A 457 -14.67 6.49 -22.21
CA GLY A 457 -15.54 5.55 -21.51
C GLY A 457 -16.65 4.99 -22.37
N LEU A 458 -17.31 5.82 -23.18
CA LEU A 458 -18.32 5.41 -24.14
C LEU A 458 -17.74 4.50 -25.24
N ALA A 459 -16.58 4.86 -25.80
CA ALA A 459 -15.91 4.07 -26.81
C ALA A 459 -15.53 2.67 -26.28
N LEU A 460 -15.02 2.60 -25.04
CA LEU A 460 -14.73 1.33 -24.38
C LEU A 460 -16.03 0.54 -24.12
N HIS A 461 -17.06 1.18 -23.59
CA HIS A 461 -18.33 0.50 -23.25
C HIS A 461 -19.01 -0.12 -24.46
N TRP A 462 -19.10 0.64 -25.57
CA TRP A 462 -19.71 0.12 -26.82
C TRP A 462 -18.81 -0.87 -27.56
N GLY A 463 -17.50 -0.69 -27.48
CA GLY A 463 -16.55 -1.57 -28.14
C GLY A 463 -16.38 -2.93 -27.47
N LEU A 464 -16.54 -3.01 -26.14
CA LEU A 464 -16.40 -4.27 -25.40
C LEU A 464 -17.47 -5.34 -25.71
N GLY A 465 -18.60 -4.95 -26.35
CA GLY A 465 -19.70 -5.87 -26.58
C GLY A 465 -20.42 -6.30 -25.31
N GLU A 466 -21.07 -7.47 -25.35
CA GLU A 466 -21.76 -8.01 -24.20
C GLU A 466 -20.75 -8.63 -23.20
N ARG A 467 -20.98 -8.41 -21.89
CA ARG A 467 -20.12 -8.92 -20.80
C ARG A 467 -20.02 -10.46 -20.80
N ALA A 468 -21.05 -11.13 -21.32
CA ALA A 468 -21.12 -12.58 -21.41
C ALA A 468 -20.01 -13.23 -22.26
N ASP A 469 -19.39 -12.48 -23.18
CA ASP A 469 -18.39 -13.00 -24.10
C ASP A 469 -17.00 -13.15 -23.44
N TRP A 470 -16.74 -12.44 -22.34
CA TRP A 470 -15.43 -12.46 -21.65
C TRP A 470 -15.19 -13.72 -20.78
N MET A 471 -16.23 -14.26 -20.16
CA MET A 471 -16.11 -15.39 -19.25
C MET A 471 -15.71 -16.69 -19.93
N PRO A 472 -16.29 -17.07 -21.10
CA PRO A 472 -15.96 -18.33 -21.78
C PRO A 472 -14.66 -18.27 -22.58
N ALA A 473 -14.10 -17.06 -22.84
CA ALA A 473 -12.87 -16.91 -23.61
C ALA A 473 -11.66 -17.55 -22.89
N ASP A 474 -10.69 -18.06 -23.65
CA ASP A 474 -9.43 -18.55 -23.10
C ASP A 474 -8.55 -17.41 -22.55
N ALA A 475 -7.61 -17.76 -21.66
CA ALA A 475 -6.79 -16.76 -20.95
C ALA A 475 -5.97 -15.87 -21.90
N TRP A 476 -5.46 -16.42 -23.00
CA TRP A 476 -4.67 -15.65 -23.96
C TRP A 476 -5.53 -14.65 -24.73
N THR A 477 -6.69 -15.05 -25.18
CA THR A 477 -7.66 -14.17 -25.84
C THR A 477 -8.03 -13.01 -24.91
N ARG A 478 -8.37 -13.30 -23.63
CA ARG A 478 -8.67 -12.25 -22.65
C ARG A 478 -7.51 -11.26 -22.45
N ILE A 479 -6.26 -11.76 -22.36
CA ILE A 479 -5.09 -10.89 -22.22
C ILE A 479 -4.89 -9.99 -23.43
N LEU A 480 -4.99 -10.54 -24.64
CA LEU A 480 -4.81 -9.79 -25.89
C LEU A 480 -5.91 -8.73 -26.08
N GLU A 481 -7.16 -9.11 -25.86
CA GLU A 481 -8.30 -8.20 -25.99
C GLU A 481 -8.24 -7.10 -24.92
N LEU A 482 -8.00 -7.44 -23.65
CA LEU A 482 -7.84 -6.44 -22.59
C LEU A 482 -6.73 -5.46 -22.90
N THR A 483 -5.57 -5.96 -23.37
CA THR A 483 -4.44 -5.11 -23.75
C THR A 483 -4.83 -4.19 -24.91
N GLY A 484 -5.50 -4.74 -25.92
CA GLY A 484 -6.02 -3.97 -27.04
C GLY A 484 -6.96 -2.86 -26.60
N TRP A 485 -7.92 -3.16 -25.71
CA TRP A 485 -8.88 -2.17 -25.20
C TRP A 485 -8.22 -1.12 -24.31
N ILE A 486 -7.23 -1.46 -23.49
CA ILE A 486 -6.46 -0.47 -22.72
C ILE A 486 -5.73 0.49 -23.66
N LEU A 487 -5.08 -0.02 -24.70
CA LEU A 487 -4.37 0.81 -25.69
C LEU A 487 -5.34 1.65 -26.52
N ALA A 488 -6.44 1.07 -26.97
CA ALA A 488 -7.48 1.79 -27.71
C ALA A 488 -8.10 2.92 -26.86
N GLY A 489 -8.44 2.65 -25.63
CA GLY A 489 -8.96 3.67 -24.70
C GLY A 489 -7.97 4.81 -24.48
N GLY A 490 -6.69 4.49 -24.26
CA GLY A 490 -5.63 5.49 -24.16
C GLY A 490 -5.49 6.33 -25.42
N LEU A 491 -5.54 5.70 -26.60
CA LEU A 491 -5.48 6.38 -27.88
C LEU A 491 -6.68 7.30 -28.11
N VAL A 492 -7.89 6.83 -27.82
CA VAL A 492 -9.13 7.64 -27.92
C VAL A 492 -9.04 8.86 -27.00
N TYR A 493 -8.62 8.66 -25.74
CA TYR A 493 -8.47 9.76 -24.78
C TYR A 493 -7.49 10.84 -25.29
N VAL A 494 -6.29 10.42 -25.69
CA VAL A 494 -5.26 11.34 -26.21
C VAL A 494 -5.74 12.05 -27.46
N THR A 495 -6.39 11.34 -28.40
CA THR A 495 -6.93 11.91 -29.63
C THR A 495 -7.98 12.98 -29.33
N LEU A 496 -8.92 12.70 -28.43
CA LEU A 496 -9.95 13.66 -28.02
C LEU A 496 -9.35 14.89 -27.33
N LEU A 497 -8.31 14.72 -26.51
CA LEU A 497 -7.60 15.84 -25.90
C LEU A 497 -6.91 16.73 -26.95
N LEU A 498 -6.28 16.12 -27.96
CA LEU A 498 -5.64 16.87 -29.06
C LEU A 498 -6.67 17.63 -29.89
N ILE A 499 -7.82 17.01 -30.22
CA ILE A 499 -8.95 17.65 -30.91
C ILE A 499 -9.50 18.81 -30.05
N ALA A 500 -9.62 18.65 -28.74
CA ALA A 500 -10.02 19.71 -27.81
C ALA A 500 -8.97 20.82 -27.65
N GLY A 501 -7.83 20.72 -28.36
CA GLY A 501 -6.80 21.75 -28.41
C GLY A 501 -5.84 21.76 -27.22
N LEU A 502 -5.70 20.65 -26.50
CA LEU A 502 -4.63 20.47 -25.50
C LEU A 502 -3.30 20.26 -26.25
N ARG A 503 -2.28 21.05 -25.91
CA ARG A 503 -0.96 20.95 -26.53
C ARG A 503 0.06 20.48 -25.51
N LEU A 504 1.07 19.72 -25.93
CA LEU A 504 2.16 19.27 -25.07
C LEU A 504 2.90 20.41 -24.33
N ARG A 505 2.91 21.62 -24.92
CA ARG A 505 3.47 22.80 -24.27
C ARG A 505 2.64 23.29 -23.07
N ASP A 506 1.32 23.00 -23.04
CA ASP A 506 0.43 23.37 -21.94
C ASP A 506 0.69 22.50 -20.70
N LEU A 507 1.42 21.37 -20.87
CA LEU A 507 1.85 20.45 -19.81
C LEU A 507 3.24 20.78 -19.26
N ARG A 508 3.94 21.74 -19.85
CA ARG A 508 5.24 22.17 -19.31
C ARG A 508 5.00 23.04 -18.10
N GLU A 509 5.80 22.81 -17.06
CA GLU A 509 5.87 23.68 -15.89
C GLU A 509 6.17 25.12 -16.35
N CYS A 510 5.43 26.11 -15.87
CA CYS A 510 5.76 27.51 -16.12
C CYS A 510 7.18 27.79 -15.62
N ARG A 511 8.08 28.14 -16.52
CA ARG A 511 9.47 28.45 -16.23
C ARG A 511 9.60 29.78 -15.50
#